data_354472dd966dd9ebb4b2140826b72b60
#
_entry.id   354472dd966dd9ebb4b2140826b72b60
#
_cell.length_a   1.000
_cell.length_b   1.000
_cell.length_c   1.000
_cell.angle_alpha   90.00
_cell.angle_beta   90.00
_cell.angle_gamma   90.00
#
_symmetry.space_group_name_H-M   'P 1'
#
loop_
_entity.id
_entity.type
_entity.pdbx_description
1 polymer ?
#
loop_
_entity_poly.entity_id
_entity_poly.type
_entity_poly.pdbx_seq_one_letter_code
_entity_poly.pdbx_strand_id
1 'polypeptide(L)'
;SFTEYDVLNTSSVVAKIGIHFSELDDQIEQAKQLDPQIIFLAYGMNDVTKTNGDVDKFIKDYSDVIKKIQKAMPDAHIFVNAVFPVQESAVEKEPALANIADYNEKLEAMCEKKQIGYIDNSDIIEDEYYEEDGIHFKANFYPIWAEKMAEVATL
;
A
#
# COMPACT_ATOMS: atom_id res chain seq x y z
N SER A 1 -11.05 -9.35 4.20
CA SER A 1 -9.89 -8.89 3.44
C SER A 1 -10.34 -8.10 2.21
N PHE A 2 -9.61 -7.06 1.89
CA PHE A 2 -9.86 -6.27 0.70
C PHE A 2 -9.56 -7.16 -0.52
N THR A 3 -10.43 -7.18 -1.51
CA THR A 3 -10.18 -7.93 -2.73
C THR A 3 -9.09 -7.24 -3.55
N GLU A 4 -8.30 -8.01 -4.28
CA GLU A 4 -7.19 -7.49 -5.09
C GLU A 4 -7.66 -6.55 -6.21
N TYR A 5 -8.93 -6.67 -6.61
CA TYR A 5 -9.50 -5.91 -7.71
C TYR A 5 -10.83 -5.32 -7.30
N ASP A 6 -10.84 -4.01 -7.10
CA ASP A 6 -12.08 -3.27 -6.85
C ASP A 6 -12.31 -2.24 -7.94
N VAL A 7 -13.52 -2.19 -8.43
CA VAL A 7 -13.98 -1.11 -9.29
C VAL A 7 -14.57 -0.04 -8.37
N LEU A 8 -13.85 1.05 -8.18
CA LEU A 8 -14.28 2.15 -7.32
C LEU A 8 -15.21 3.13 -8.03
N ASN A 9 -15.18 3.13 -9.36
CA ASN A 9 -15.97 4.04 -10.17
C ASN A 9 -16.35 3.36 -11.49
N THR A 10 -17.57 3.52 -11.94
CA THR A 10 -18.06 2.94 -13.18
C THR A 10 -17.38 3.47 -14.45
N SER A 11 -16.74 4.64 -14.37
CA SER A 11 -16.02 5.25 -15.49
C SER A 11 -14.51 4.97 -15.48
N SER A 12 -13.98 4.39 -14.41
CA SER A 12 -12.55 4.12 -14.26
C SER A 12 -12.32 2.75 -13.66
N VAL A 13 -11.45 1.97 -14.27
CA VAL A 13 -11.02 0.69 -13.69
C VAL A 13 -9.84 0.96 -12.75
N VAL A 14 -9.98 0.51 -11.52
CA VAL A 14 -8.99 0.67 -10.47
C VAL A 14 -8.57 -0.70 -9.98
N ALA A 15 -7.29 -0.97 -9.99
CA ALA A 15 -6.72 -2.17 -9.40
C ALA A 15 -6.03 -1.82 -8.09
N LYS A 16 -6.23 -2.65 -7.09
CA LYS A 16 -5.47 -2.60 -5.84
C LYS A 16 -4.60 -3.85 -5.77
N ILE A 17 -3.31 -3.65 -5.59
CA ILE A 17 -2.36 -4.74 -5.43
C ILE A 17 -1.88 -4.73 -3.99
N GLY A 18 -2.27 -5.75 -3.23
CA GLY A 18 -1.71 -6.02 -1.92
C GLY A 18 -0.53 -6.96 -2.11
N ILE A 19 0.66 -6.52 -1.77
CA ILE A 19 1.86 -7.17 -2.25
C ILE A 19 2.41 -8.17 -1.24
N HIS A 20 2.48 -9.42 -1.66
CA HIS A 20 3.51 -10.36 -1.25
C HIS A 20 4.44 -10.54 -2.44
N PHE A 21 5.72 -10.34 -2.25
CA PHE A 21 6.70 -10.43 -3.33
C PHE A 21 6.64 -11.76 -4.10
N SER A 22 6.30 -12.85 -3.41
CA SER A 22 6.21 -14.19 -4.02
C SER A 22 5.07 -14.36 -5.02
N GLU A 23 4.06 -13.49 -4.96
CA GLU A 23 2.85 -13.56 -5.81
C GLU A 23 2.74 -12.37 -6.77
N LEU A 24 3.76 -11.51 -6.78
CA LEU A 24 3.73 -10.23 -7.48
C LEU A 24 3.47 -10.38 -8.98
N ASP A 25 4.15 -11.32 -9.63
CA ASP A 25 4.04 -11.48 -11.08
C ASP A 25 2.63 -11.90 -11.49
N ASP A 26 2.00 -12.80 -10.70
CA ASP A 26 0.63 -13.22 -10.93
C ASP A 26 -0.35 -12.06 -10.71
N GLN A 27 -0.13 -11.26 -9.66
CA GLN A 27 -0.96 -10.09 -9.36
C GLN A 27 -0.86 -9.03 -10.46
N ILE A 28 0.34 -8.79 -10.98
CA ILE A 28 0.56 -7.85 -12.09
C ILE A 28 -0.16 -8.34 -13.35
N GLU A 29 -0.06 -9.63 -13.68
CA GLU A 29 -0.70 -10.19 -14.86
C GLU A 29 -2.23 -10.09 -14.76
N GLN A 30 -2.79 -10.37 -13.58
CA GLN A 30 -4.23 -10.23 -13.35
C GLN A 30 -4.68 -8.77 -13.45
N ALA A 31 -3.92 -7.84 -12.87
CA ALA A 31 -4.23 -6.41 -12.97
C ALA A 31 -4.16 -5.93 -14.42
N LYS A 32 -3.20 -6.40 -15.20
CA LYS A 32 -3.05 -6.08 -16.61
C LYS A 32 -4.26 -6.50 -17.44
N GLN A 33 -4.89 -7.62 -17.10
CA GLN A 33 -6.11 -8.08 -17.78
C GLN A 33 -7.30 -7.13 -17.58
N LEU A 34 -7.32 -6.37 -16.48
CA LEU A 34 -8.35 -5.37 -16.20
C LEU A 34 -8.13 -4.06 -16.96
N ASP A 35 -6.94 -3.86 -17.53
CA ASP A 35 -6.52 -2.61 -18.19
C ASP A 35 -6.83 -1.37 -17.32
N PRO A 36 -6.30 -1.30 -16.08
CA PRO A 36 -6.68 -0.26 -15.15
C PRO A 36 -6.10 1.10 -15.54
N GLN A 37 -6.86 2.15 -15.28
CA GLN A 37 -6.39 3.53 -15.40
C GLN A 37 -5.65 3.98 -14.15
N ILE A 38 -5.99 3.42 -13.00
CA ILE A 38 -5.44 3.76 -11.69
C ILE A 38 -5.09 2.48 -10.96
N ILE A 39 -3.91 2.47 -10.35
CA ILE A 39 -3.44 1.36 -9.53
C ILE A 39 -3.10 1.88 -8.14
N PHE A 40 -3.71 1.30 -7.13
CA PHE A 40 -3.37 1.53 -5.73
C PHE A 40 -2.49 0.40 -5.22
N LEU A 41 -1.31 0.76 -4.73
CA LEU A 41 -0.39 -0.18 -4.10
C LEU A 41 -0.49 -0.05 -2.59
N ALA A 42 -0.57 -1.19 -1.91
CA ALA A 42 -0.52 -1.25 -0.46
C ALA A 42 0.45 -2.35 -0.05
N TYR A 43 1.53 -1.96 0.61
CA TYR A 43 2.53 -2.90 1.11
C TYR A 43 2.24 -3.27 2.55
N GLY A 44 2.34 -4.56 2.85
CA GLY A 44 2.01 -5.10 4.17
C GLY A 44 3.11 -4.96 5.19
N MET A 45 2.73 -5.05 6.45
CA MET A 45 3.62 -5.08 7.62
C MET A 45 4.66 -6.20 7.55
N ASN A 46 4.32 -7.31 6.89
CA ASN A 46 5.22 -8.47 6.77
C ASN A 46 6.52 -8.10 6.07
N ASP A 47 6.48 -7.13 5.16
CA ASP A 47 7.67 -6.71 4.42
C ASP A 47 8.55 -5.79 5.27
N VAL A 48 7.95 -5.00 6.15
CA VAL A 48 8.69 -4.21 7.15
C VAL A 48 9.45 -5.15 8.09
N THR A 49 8.80 -6.19 8.61
CA THR A 49 9.42 -7.14 9.52
C THR A 49 10.50 -7.97 8.83
N LYS A 50 10.29 -8.37 7.57
CA LYS A 50 11.27 -9.13 6.79
C LYS A 50 12.54 -8.34 6.50
N THR A 51 12.42 -7.04 6.31
CA THR A 51 13.58 -6.17 6.10
C THR A 51 14.30 -5.81 7.39
N ASN A 52 13.71 -6.13 8.54
CA ASN A 52 14.29 -5.98 9.88
C ASN A 52 14.95 -4.60 10.12
N GLY A 53 14.25 -3.54 9.75
CA GLY A 53 14.74 -2.17 9.90
C GLY A 53 15.67 -1.69 8.80
N ASP A 54 15.94 -2.50 7.78
CA ASP A 54 16.69 -2.07 6.59
C ASP A 54 15.77 -1.32 5.64
N VAL A 55 15.65 -0.01 5.87
CA VAL A 55 14.79 0.88 5.10
C VAL A 55 15.22 0.92 3.64
N ASP A 56 16.52 0.98 3.38
CA ASP A 56 17.06 1.09 2.03
C ASP A 56 16.71 -0.15 1.20
N LYS A 57 16.79 -1.33 1.80
CA LYS A 57 16.37 -2.57 1.14
C LYS A 57 14.88 -2.56 0.81
N PHE A 58 14.04 -2.15 1.75
CA PHE A 58 12.60 -2.04 1.55
C PHE A 58 12.27 -1.10 0.39
N ILE A 59 12.89 0.08 0.35
CA ILE A 59 12.67 1.08 -0.69
C ILE A 59 13.15 0.56 -2.05
N LYS A 60 14.31 -0.10 -2.09
CA LYS A 60 14.82 -0.70 -3.32
C LYS A 60 13.86 -1.75 -3.87
N ASP A 61 13.40 -2.66 -3.02
CA ASP A 61 12.48 -3.72 -3.42
C ASP A 61 11.15 -3.13 -3.92
N TYR A 62 10.65 -2.11 -3.23
CA TYR A 62 9.43 -1.42 -3.62
C TYR A 62 9.60 -0.69 -4.96
N SER A 63 10.73 -0.02 -5.14
CA SER A 63 11.06 0.64 -6.40
C SER A 63 11.09 -0.33 -7.58
N ASP A 64 11.63 -1.54 -7.38
CA ASP A 64 11.66 -2.57 -8.40
C ASP A 64 10.26 -3.06 -8.76
N VAL A 65 9.38 -3.20 -7.76
CA VAL A 65 7.96 -3.52 -7.96
C VAL A 65 7.27 -2.46 -8.82
N ILE A 66 7.46 -1.20 -8.50
CA ILE A 66 6.87 -0.09 -9.26
C ILE A 66 7.35 -0.09 -10.71
N LYS A 67 8.62 -0.34 -10.94
CA LYS A 67 9.17 -0.44 -12.30
C LYS A 67 8.53 -1.57 -13.10
N LYS A 68 8.32 -2.72 -12.49
CA LYS A 68 7.62 -3.85 -13.12
C LYS A 68 6.19 -3.47 -13.51
N ILE A 69 5.48 -2.81 -12.63
CA ILE A 69 4.10 -2.36 -12.87
C ILE A 69 4.06 -1.33 -13.99
N GLN A 70 4.95 -0.35 -13.98
CA GLN A 70 5.03 0.67 -15.02
C GLN A 70 5.35 0.08 -16.39
N LYS A 71 6.19 -0.95 -16.43
CA LYS A 71 6.51 -1.66 -17.67
C LYS A 71 5.31 -2.44 -18.20
N ALA A 72 4.56 -3.09 -17.32
CA ALA A 72 3.39 -3.88 -17.70
C ALA A 72 2.17 -3.02 -18.07
N MET A 73 2.00 -1.88 -17.40
CA MET A 73 0.84 -0.99 -17.53
C MET A 73 1.31 0.48 -17.59
N PRO A 74 1.94 0.89 -18.71
CA PRO A 74 2.61 2.19 -18.79
C PRO A 74 1.66 3.39 -18.72
N ASP A 75 0.37 3.20 -19.03
CA ASP A 75 -0.62 4.29 -19.04
C ASP A 75 -1.37 4.42 -17.71
N ALA A 76 -1.15 3.50 -16.77
CA ALA A 76 -1.82 3.54 -15.48
C ALA A 76 -1.17 4.55 -14.53
N HIS A 77 -2.00 5.28 -13.78
CA HIS A 77 -1.55 6.15 -12.71
C HIS A 77 -1.39 5.34 -11.42
N ILE A 78 -0.23 5.42 -10.79
CA ILE A 78 0.10 4.67 -9.59
C ILE A 78 0.00 5.57 -8.36
N PHE A 79 -0.70 5.09 -7.33
CA PHE A 79 -0.78 5.68 -6.02
C PHE A 79 -0.28 4.67 -4.98
N VAL A 80 0.68 5.09 -4.17
CA VAL A 80 1.27 4.25 -3.13
C VAL A 80 0.69 4.64 -1.79
N ASN A 81 0.09 3.68 -1.10
CA ASN A 81 -0.36 3.88 0.26
C ASN A 81 0.83 3.84 1.23
N ALA A 82 0.86 4.76 2.18
CA ALA A 82 1.78 4.68 3.30
C ALA A 82 1.60 3.34 4.02
N VAL A 83 2.67 2.82 4.60
CA VAL A 83 2.57 1.67 5.52
C VAL A 83 1.75 2.12 6.73
N PHE A 84 0.72 1.34 7.07
CA PHE A 84 -0.13 1.70 8.20
C PHE A 84 0.64 1.66 9.52
N PRO A 85 0.45 2.65 10.40
CA PRO A 85 1.01 2.60 11.73
C PRO A 85 0.40 1.44 12.51
N VAL A 86 1.10 0.99 13.55
CA VAL A 86 0.64 -0.06 14.45
C VAL A 86 0.50 0.49 15.87
N GLN A 87 -0.28 -0.18 16.69
CA GLN A 87 -0.40 0.17 18.10
C GLN A 87 0.89 -0.18 18.86
N GLU A 88 1.14 0.52 19.95
CA GLU A 88 2.33 0.32 20.79
C GLU A 88 2.50 -1.14 21.27
N SER A 89 1.38 -1.80 21.58
CA SER A 89 1.38 -3.21 21.96
C SER A 89 1.97 -4.14 20.90
N ALA A 90 1.83 -3.80 19.63
CA ALA A 90 2.44 -4.54 18.52
C ALA A 90 3.95 -4.29 18.44
N VAL A 91 4.38 -3.06 18.68
CA VAL A 91 5.82 -2.69 18.72
C VAL A 91 6.55 -3.42 19.84
N GLU A 92 5.91 -3.59 20.98
CA GLU A 92 6.49 -4.34 22.11
C GLU A 92 6.78 -5.80 21.75
N LYS A 93 5.94 -6.40 20.91
CA LYS A 93 6.11 -7.79 20.45
C LYS A 93 7.08 -7.91 19.29
N GLU A 94 7.09 -6.92 18.41
CA GLU A 94 7.90 -6.90 17.19
C GLU A 94 8.55 -5.52 17.04
N PRO A 95 9.74 -5.32 17.64
CA PRO A 95 10.41 -4.00 17.67
C PRO A 95 10.72 -3.40 16.29
N ALA A 96 10.84 -4.22 15.24
CA ALA A 96 11.06 -3.72 13.89
C ALA A 96 9.91 -2.80 13.42
N LEU A 97 8.72 -2.95 13.98
CA LEU A 97 7.56 -2.12 13.66
C LEU A 97 7.70 -0.67 14.16
N ALA A 98 8.64 -0.39 15.06
CA ALA A 98 8.93 0.98 15.51
C ALA A 98 9.46 1.87 14.39
N ASN A 99 9.98 1.29 13.30
CA ASN A 99 10.62 2.02 12.20
C ASN A 99 9.63 2.45 11.10
N ILE A 100 8.34 2.19 11.25
CA ILE A 100 7.34 2.47 10.20
C ILE A 100 7.38 3.93 9.75
N ALA A 101 7.56 4.88 10.67
CA ALA A 101 7.65 6.29 10.33
C ALA A 101 8.82 6.58 9.39
N ASP A 102 9.98 5.97 9.63
CA ASP A 102 11.15 6.12 8.77
C ASP A 102 10.92 5.49 7.38
N TYR A 103 10.27 4.33 7.35
CA TYR A 103 9.87 3.69 6.09
C TYR A 103 8.95 4.61 5.28
N ASN A 104 7.96 5.22 5.91
CA ASN A 104 7.02 6.12 5.25
C ASN A 104 7.69 7.40 4.74
N GLU A 105 8.62 7.96 5.50
CA GLU A 105 9.38 9.14 5.07
C GLU A 105 10.17 8.84 3.77
N LYS A 106 10.86 7.73 3.74
CA LYS A 106 11.61 7.30 2.56
C LYS A 106 10.70 6.91 1.40
N LEU A 107 9.58 6.28 1.69
CA LEU A 107 8.59 5.89 0.69
C LEU A 107 7.99 7.13 0.00
N GLU A 108 7.62 8.15 0.78
CA GLU A 108 7.12 9.41 0.25
C GLU A 108 8.14 10.10 -0.65
N ALA A 109 9.40 10.15 -0.22
CA ALA A 109 10.49 10.72 -1.01
C ALA A 109 10.70 9.97 -2.33
N MET A 110 10.59 8.64 -2.31
CA MET A 110 10.68 7.82 -3.53
C MET A 110 9.52 8.12 -4.48
N CYS A 111 8.31 8.23 -3.98
CA CYS A 111 7.13 8.56 -4.79
C CYS A 111 7.26 9.93 -5.44
N GLU A 112 7.73 10.93 -4.70
CA GLU A 112 8.00 12.27 -5.22
C GLU A 112 9.02 12.24 -6.34
N LYS A 113 10.12 11.52 -6.14
CA LYS A 113 11.17 11.37 -7.15
C LYS A 113 10.67 10.68 -8.42
N LYS A 114 9.78 9.69 -8.28
CA LYS A 114 9.20 8.95 -9.41
C LYS A 114 8.00 9.66 -10.03
N GLN A 115 7.53 10.75 -9.44
CA GLN A 115 6.33 11.48 -9.88
C GLN A 115 5.07 10.61 -9.87
N ILE A 116 4.93 9.80 -8.84
CA ILE A 116 3.71 9.00 -8.57
C ILE A 116 3.05 9.46 -7.28
N GLY A 117 1.78 9.09 -7.10
CA GLY A 117 1.00 9.48 -5.95
C GLY A 117 1.44 8.77 -4.66
N TYR A 118 1.35 9.49 -3.54
CA TYR A 118 1.55 8.96 -2.19
C TYR A 118 0.32 9.29 -1.35
N ILE A 119 -0.19 8.31 -0.61
CA ILE A 119 -1.38 8.47 0.21
C ILE A 119 -1.00 8.32 1.67
N ASP A 120 -1.07 9.42 2.41
CA ASP A 120 -0.94 9.44 3.86
C ASP A 120 -2.31 9.16 4.46
N ASN A 121 -2.45 8.01 5.11
CA ASN A 121 -3.72 7.56 5.71
C ASN A 121 -3.84 7.92 7.20
N SER A 122 -2.91 8.69 7.75
CA SER A 122 -2.87 8.99 9.19
C SER A 122 -4.14 9.67 9.71
N ASP A 123 -4.82 10.42 8.88
CA ASP A 123 -6.05 11.15 9.22
C ASP A 123 -7.31 10.27 9.38
N ILE A 124 -7.27 9.05 8.86
CA ILE A 124 -8.42 8.12 8.93
C ILE A 124 -8.21 6.98 9.94
N ILE A 125 -7.06 6.92 10.59
CA ILE A 125 -6.72 5.81 11.51
C ILE A 125 -7.11 6.18 12.94
N GLU A 126 -7.90 5.29 13.55
CA GLU A 126 -8.32 5.41 14.94
C GLU A 126 -8.13 4.07 15.64
N ASP A 127 -7.89 4.08 16.96
CA ASP A 127 -7.64 2.87 17.74
C ASP A 127 -8.77 1.84 17.63
N GLU A 128 -10.01 2.30 17.52
CA GLU A 128 -11.19 1.42 17.42
C GLU A 128 -11.21 0.55 16.17
N TYR A 129 -10.42 0.90 15.14
CA TYR A 129 -10.38 0.14 13.90
C TYR A 129 -9.39 -1.03 13.93
N TYR A 130 -8.53 -1.10 14.95
CA TYR A 130 -7.56 -2.19 15.05
C TYR A 130 -8.16 -3.46 15.61
N GLU A 131 -7.69 -4.60 15.09
CA GLU A 131 -7.88 -5.89 15.72
C GLU A 131 -7.05 -5.97 17.02
N GLU A 132 -7.26 -7.04 17.79
CA GLU A 132 -6.56 -7.23 19.07
C GLU A 132 -5.03 -7.28 18.95
N ASP A 133 -4.52 -7.66 17.77
CA ASP A 133 -3.07 -7.73 17.53
C ASP A 133 -2.40 -6.35 17.41
N GLY A 134 -3.19 -5.29 17.29
CA GLY A 134 -2.67 -3.93 17.12
C GLY A 134 -2.04 -3.66 15.76
N ILE A 135 -2.20 -4.57 14.81
CA ILE A 135 -1.61 -4.51 13.47
C ILE A 135 -2.70 -4.49 12.39
N HIS A 136 -3.57 -5.48 12.39
CA HIS A 136 -4.61 -5.62 11.38
C HIS A 136 -5.83 -4.78 11.73
N PHE A 137 -6.60 -4.42 10.71
CA PHE A 137 -7.80 -3.61 10.84
C PHE A 137 -9.05 -4.45 10.76
N LYS A 138 -10.08 -4.03 11.51
CA LYS A 138 -11.41 -4.60 11.43
C LYS A 138 -12.07 -4.29 10.09
N ALA A 139 -13.06 -5.08 9.72
CA ALA A 139 -13.76 -4.94 8.45
C ALA A 139 -14.36 -3.55 8.21
N ASN A 140 -14.78 -2.85 9.26
CA ASN A 140 -15.38 -1.53 9.16
C ASN A 140 -14.40 -0.41 8.76
N PHE A 141 -13.11 -0.66 8.79
CA PHE A 141 -12.09 0.27 8.33
C PHE A 141 -11.99 0.33 6.80
N TYR A 142 -12.15 -0.80 6.13
CA TYR A 142 -11.89 -0.89 4.69
C TYR A 142 -12.72 0.05 3.80
N PRO A 143 -14.02 0.26 4.05
CA PRO A 143 -14.77 1.25 3.29
C PRO A 143 -14.25 2.68 3.45
N ILE A 144 -13.77 3.02 4.66
CA ILE A 144 -13.18 4.34 4.97
C ILE A 144 -11.89 4.52 4.17
N TRP A 145 -11.06 3.49 4.12
CA TRP A 145 -9.83 3.50 3.35
C TRP A 145 -10.09 3.59 1.85
N ALA A 146 -11.06 2.85 1.33
CA ALA A 146 -11.46 2.92 -0.08
C ALA A 146 -11.92 4.34 -0.47
N GLU A 147 -12.72 4.98 0.39
CA GLU A 147 -13.16 6.36 0.20
C GLU A 147 -11.98 7.35 0.19
N LYS A 148 -11.03 7.17 1.10
CA LYS A 148 -9.81 7.98 1.15
C LYS A 148 -9.00 7.85 -0.14
N MET A 149 -8.80 6.63 -0.64
CA MET A 149 -8.08 6.40 -1.89
C MET A 149 -8.78 7.07 -3.07
N ALA A 150 -10.10 6.93 -3.16
CA ALA A 150 -10.90 7.55 -4.21
C ALA A 150 -10.79 9.09 -4.16
N GLU A 151 -10.84 9.68 -2.97
CA GLU A 151 -10.69 11.11 -2.76
C GLU A 151 -9.34 11.63 -3.25
N VAL A 152 -8.26 10.96 -2.87
CA VAL A 152 -6.89 11.36 -3.27
C VAL A 152 -6.69 11.24 -4.77
N ALA A 153 -7.25 10.20 -5.39
CA ALA A 153 -7.17 9.98 -6.83
C ALA A 153 -8.19 10.79 -7.64
N THR A 154 -9.01 11.59 -6.98
CA THR A 154 -10.09 12.41 -7.59
C THR A 154 -11.11 11.59 -8.38
N LEU A 155 -11.50 10.46 -7.82
CA LEU A 155 -12.49 9.56 -8.41
C LEU A 155 -13.93 9.90 -8.00
#